data_26d889efa4dee96504abe6cfa00c082a
#
_entry.id   26d889efa4dee96504abe6cfa00c082a
#
_cell.length_a   1.000
_cell.length_b   1.000
_cell.length_c   1.000
_cell.angle_alpha   90.00
_cell.angle_beta   90.00
_cell.angle_gamma   90.00
#
_symmetry.space_group_name_H-M   'P 1'
#
loop_
_entity.id
_entity.type
_entity.pdbx_description
1 polymer ?
#
loop_
_entity_poly.entity_id
_entity_poly.type
_entity_poly.pdbx_seq_one_letter_code
_entity_poly.pdbx_strand_id
1 'polypeptide(L)'
;VNRFCSSGLQTIAMAANSIRSDGSDCIVAGGAESISIPGGGSPKESIDPELLKVAPDIFMAMIDTADIVAERYKVSREYQDEYSLESQRRMAAAQQANKFKDEIVPMKTKMKVVDKATKAESIVDYVVDRDECNRPETTMEGLAKLEPVKGAGKYVTAGNASQLSDG
;
A
#
# COMPACT_ATOMS: atom_id res chain seq x y z
N VAL A 1 14.92 -11.84 0.07
CA VAL A 1 13.72 -12.67 0.31
C VAL A 1 12.50 -11.92 -0.19
N ASN A 2 11.54 -12.62 -0.77
CA ASN A 2 10.26 -12.04 -1.18
C ASN A 2 9.11 -12.90 -0.61
N ARG A 3 8.26 -12.27 0.18
CA ARG A 3 6.97 -12.77 0.68
C ARG A 3 5.89 -11.71 0.55
N PHE A 4 5.91 -10.96 -0.54
CA PHE A 4 5.00 -9.86 -0.80
C PHE A 4 4.95 -8.87 0.38
N CYS A 5 3.77 -8.50 0.84
CA CYS A 5 3.59 -7.54 1.95
C CYS A 5 4.23 -7.98 3.28
N SER A 6 4.56 -9.26 3.44
CA SER A 6 5.22 -9.80 4.65
C SER A 6 6.75 -9.79 4.57
N SER A 7 7.35 -9.32 3.47
CA SER A 7 8.80 -9.36 3.26
C SER A 7 9.58 -8.62 4.35
N GLY A 8 9.11 -7.44 4.76
CA GLY A 8 9.74 -6.66 5.83
C GLY A 8 9.78 -7.40 7.16
N LEU A 9 8.66 -7.99 7.60
CA LEU A 9 8.61 -8.81 8.79
C LEU A 9 9.53 -10.05 8.69
N GLN A 10 9.58 -10.67 7.51
CA GLN A 10 10.44 -11.84 7.28
C GLN A 10 11.93 -11.48 7.38
N THR A 11 12.36 -10.34 6.84
CA THR A 11 13.76 -9.89 6.93
C THR A 11 14.18 -9.62 8.38
N ILE A 12 13.30 -9.01 9.17
CA ILE A 12 13.53 -8.78 10.61
C ILE A 12 13.65 -10.13 11.35
N ALA A 13 12.76 -11.08 11.09
CA ALA A 13 12.81 -12.40 11.71
C ALA A 13 14.09 -13.16 11.34
N MET A 14 14.55 -13.08 10.10
CA MET A 14 15.81 -13.68 9.66
C MET A 14 17.01 -13.02 10.34
N ALA A 15 17.05 -11.69 10.41
CA ALA A 15 18.10 -10.96 11.13
C ALA A 15 18.17 -11.35 12.61
N ALA A 16 17.03 -11.42 13.29
CA ALA A 16 16.95 -11.85 14.69
C ALA A 16 17.45 -13.30 14.88
N ASN A 17 17.14 -14.21 13.96
CA ASN A 17 17.63 -15.58 14.02
C ASN A 17 19.15 -15.66 13.82
N SER A 18 19.72 -14.90 12.90
CA SER A 18 21.17 -14.85 12.70
C SER A 18 21.91 -14.30 13.91
N ILE A 19 21.37 -13.28 14.57
CA ILE A 19 21.93 -12.77 15.83
C ILE A 19 21.91 -13.87 16.92
N ARG A 20 20.81 -14.60 17.03
CA ARG A 20 20.64 -15.62 18.09
C ARG A 20 21.42 -16.91 17.85
N SER A 21 21.60 -17.31 16.60
CA SER A 21 22.08 -18.66 16.25
C SER A 21 23.41 -18.68 15.50
N ASP A 22 23.72 -17.64 14.72
CA ASP A 22 24.88 -17.62 13.84
C ASP A 22 26.02 -16.71 14.40
N GLY A 23 25.82 -16.10 15.56
CA GLY A 23 26.85 -15.29 16.23
C GLY A 23 27.06 -13.91 15.63
N SER A 24 26.12 -13.39 14.84
CA SER A 24 26.17 -12.02 14.36
C SER A 24 25.85 -11.03 15.47
N ASP A 25 26.65 -9.99 15.66
CA ASP A 25 26.42 -9.01 16.72
C ASP A 25 25.36 -7.97 16.37
N CYS A 26 25.27 -7.57 15.08
CA CYS A 26 24.35 -6.56 14.60
C CYS A 26 23.98 -6.81 13.13
N ILE A 27 22.71 -6.69 12.81
CA ILE A 27 22.21 -6.83 11.42
C ILE A 27 21.22 -5.72 11.11
N VAL A 28 21.36 -5.10 9.95
CA VAL A 28 20.38 -4.17 9.37
C VAL A 28 19.41 -4.97 8.50
N ALA A 29 18.11 -4.86 8.79
CA ALA A 29 17.04 -5.44 7.98
C ALA A 29 16.26 -4.31 7.29
N GLY A 30 16.05 -4.43 5.99
CA GLY A 30 15.35 -3.43 5.20
C GLY A 30 14.85 -3.99 3.88
N GLY A 31 14.29 -3.13 3.06
CA GLY A 31 13.80 -3.47 1.74
C GLY A 31 13.49 -2.23 0.90
N ALA A 32 13.31 -2.46 -0.38
CA ALA A 32 12.81 -1.49 -1.33
C ALA A 32 11.78 -2.16 -2.23
N GLU A 33 10.78 -1.42 -2.64
CA GLU A 33 9.70 -1.93 -3.50
C GLU A 33 9.42 -0.95 -4.64
N SER A 34 9.09 -1.48 -5.81
CA SER A 34 8.59 -0.70 -6.92
C SER A 34 7.34 -1.37 -7.52
N ILE A 35 6.20 -0.90 -7.10
CA ILE A 35 4.89 -1.31 -7.62
C ILE A 35 4.64 -0.73 -9.01
N SER A 36 5.22 0.45 -9.29
CA SER A 36 5.03 1.17 -10.55
C SER A 36 5.72 0.50 -11.75
N ILE A 37 6.72 -0.37 -11.52
CA ILE A 37 7.36 -1.10 -12.61
C ILE A 37 6.45 -2.21 -13.12
N PRO A 38 6.05 -2.19 -14.40
CA PRO A 38 5.22 -3.24 -14.98
C PRO A 38 5.90 -4.61 -14.92
N GLY A 39 5.16 -5.65 -14.58
CA GLY A 39 5.63 -7.05 -14.63
C GLY A 39 5.99 -7.69 -13.29
N GLY A 40 5.72 -7.02 -12.16
CA GLY A 40 5.98 -7.55 -10.81
C GLY A 40 5.05 -8.68 -10.35
N GLY A 41 4.05 -9.08 -11.13
CA GLY A 41 3.15 -10.19 -10.81
C GLY A 41 3.62 -11.52 -11.41
N SER A 42 3.28 -12.63 -10.77
CA SER A 42 3.47 -13.96 -11.38
C SER A 42 2.64 -14.07 -12.67
N PRO A 43 3.23 -14.49 -13.78
CA PRO A 43 2.48 -14.74 -15.00
C PRO A 43 1.34 -15.72 -14.75
N LYS A 44 0.16 -15.48 -15.31
CA LYS A 44 -0.99 -16.40 -15.19
C LYS A 44 -0.66 -17.80 -15.69
N GLU A 45 0.24 -17.89 -16.65
CA GLU A 45 0.73 -19.16 -17.21
C GLU A 45 1.56 -20.00 -16.22
N SER A 46 2.04 -19.41 -15.11
CA SER A 46 2.79 -20.13 -14.08
C SER A 46 1.92 -20.74 -12.98
N ILE A 47 0.61 -20.61 -13.06
CA ILE A 47 -0.32 -21.14 -12.08
C ILE A 47 -0.54 -22.64 -12.36
N ASP A 48 -0.28 -23.48 -11.36
CA ASP A 48 -0.56 -24.91 -11.43
C ASP A 48 -2.08 -25.17 -11.43
N PRO A 49 -2.65 -25.74 -12.50
CA PRO A 49 -4.08 -26.01 -12.58
C PRO A 49 -4.55 -27.06 -11.56
N GLU A 50 -3.69 -27.99 -11.14
CA GLU A 50 -4.04 -28.99 -10.10
C GLU A 50 -4.21 -28.32 -8.73
N LEU A 51 -3.38 -27.32 -8.43
CA LEU A 51 -3.51 -26.52 -7.20
C LEU A 51 -4.87 -25.81 -7.13
N LEU A 52 -5.36 -25.29 -8.25
CA LEU A 52 -6.67 -24.64 -8.30
C LEU A 52 -7.85 -25.59 -8.06
N LYS A 53 -7.67 -26.90 -8.33
CA LYS A 53 -8.72 -27.90 -8.03
C LYS A 53 -8.88 -28.15 -6.54
N VAL A 54 -7.79 -28.11 -5.79
CA VAL A 54 -7.79 -28.36 -4.33
C VAL A 54 -7.92 -27.08 -3.50
N ALA A 55 -7.50 -25.95 -4.04
CA ALA A 55 -7.53 -24.64 -3.39
C ALA A 55 -7.90 -23.54 -4.40
N PRO A 56 -9.16 -23.46 -4.85
CA PRO A 56 -9.59 -22.55 -5.92
C PRO A 56 -9.36 -21.09 -5.59
N ASP A 57 -9.38 -20.72 -4.32
CA ASP A 57 -9.25 -19.34 -3.85
C ASP A 57 -7.82 -18.93 -3.48
N ILE A 58 -6.82 -19.80 -3.73
CA ILE A 58 -5.43 -19.53 -3.29
C ILE A 58 -4.83 -18.27 -3.92
N PHE A 59 -5.29 -17.90 -5.11
CA PHE A 59 -4.89 -16.67 -5.82
C PHE A 59 -5.96 -15.58 -5.78
N MET A 60 -6.90 -15.67 -4.81
CA MET A 60 -7.92 -14.63 -4.64
C MET A 60 -7.28 -13.27 -4.44
N ALA A 61 -7.78 -12.26 -5.13
CA ALA A 61 -7.30 -10.89 -4.96
C ALA A 61 -7.57 -10.38 -3.54
N MET A 62 -6.65 -9.60 -2.97
CA MET A 62 -6.79 -9.07 -1.61
C MET A 62 -8.04 -8.20 -1.43
N ILE A 63 -8.50 -7.53 -2.48
CA ILE A 63 -9.75 -6.76 -2.45
C ILE A 63 -10.97 -7.66 -2.24
N ASP A 64 -11.01 -8.83 -2.90
CA ASP A 64 -12.10 -9.78 -2.74
C ASP A 64 -12.07 -10.41 -1.33
N THR A 65 -10.86 -10.71 -0.82
CA THR A 65 -10.66 -11.16 0.56
C THR A 65 -11.17 -10.13 1.58
N ALA A 66 -10.85 -8.85 1.38
CA ALA A 66 -11.29 -7.76 2.25
C ALA A 66 -12.82 -7.65 2.29
N ASP A 67 -13.48 -7.71 1.14
CA ASP A 67 -14.95 -7.69 1.06
C ASP A 67 -15.58 -8.91 1.77
N ILE A 68 -14.99 -10.11 1.62
CA ILE A 68 -15.45 -11.33 2.32
C ILE A 68 -15.29 -11.16 3.84
N VAL A 69 -14.18 -10.60 4.30
CA VAL A 69 -13.95 -10.34 5.73
C VAL A 69 -14.96 -9.32 6.26
N ALA A 70 -15.19 -8.23 5.54
CA ALA A 70 -16.16 -7.21 5.91
C ALA A 70 -17.58 -7.82 6.05
N GLU A 71 -17.99 -8.62 5.09
CA GLU A 71 -19.29 -9.30 5.11
C GLU A 71 -19.39 -10.31 6.24
N ARG A 72 -18.38 -11.18 6.41
CA ARG A 72 -18.35 -12.24 7.43
C ARG A 72 -18.39 -11.71 8.85
N TYR A 73 -17.66 -10.65 9.13
CA TYR A 73 -17.54 -10.07 10.47
C TYR A 73 -18.42 -8.83 10.68
N LYS A 74 -19.26 -8.51 9.69
CA LYS A 74 -20.20 -7.38 9.75
C LYS A 74 -19.51 -6.04 9.99
N VAL A 75 -18.33 -5.85 9.36
CA VAL A 75 -17.62 -4.57 9.38
C VAL A 75 -18.26 -3.65 8.35
N SER A 76 -19.00 -2.65 8.82
CA SER A 76 -19.77 -1.76 7.93
C SER A 76 -18.86 -0.87 7.09
N ARG A 77 -19.36 -0.35 5.99
CA ARG A 77 -18.67 0.61 5.14
C ARG A 77 -18.35 1.90 5.90
N GLU A 78 -19.29 2.38 6.69
CA GLU A 78 -19.12 3.58 7.50
C GLU A 78 -17.99 3.42 8.50
N TYR A 79 -17.90 2.30 9.19
CA TYR A 79 -16.82 2.03 10.14
C TYR A 79 -15.45 1.97 9.45
N GLN A 80 -15.36 1.40 8.25
CA GLN A 80 -14.14 1.41 7.44
C GLN A 80 -13.74 2.82 7.02
N ASP A 81 -14.70 3.65 6.61
CA ASP A 81 -14.47 5.03 6.22
C ASP A 81 -14.06 5.91 7.42
N GLU A 82 -14.67 5.72 8.60
CA GLU A 82 -14.27 6.39 9.85
C GLU A 82 -12.82 6.07 10.22
N TYR A 83 -12.43 4.81 10.14
CA TYR A 83 -11.05 4.39 10.41
C TYR A 83 -10.08 5.02 9.41
N SER A 84 -10.45 5.05 8.13
CA SER A 84 -9.63 5.65 7.07
C SER A 84 -9.47 7.15 7.25
N LEU A 85 -10.53 7.86 7.61
CA LEU A 85 -10.47 9.29 7.93
C LEU A 85 -9.53 9.57 9.10
N GLU A 86 -9.63 8.78 10.17
CA GLU A 86 -8.76 8.95 11.33
C GLU A 86 -7.29 8.66 10.98
N SER A 87 -7.02 7.68 10.12
CA SER A 87 -5.68 7.41 9.61
C SER A 87 -5.11 8.62 8.85
N GLN A 88 -5.89 9.24 7.95
CA GLN A 88 -5.50 10.45 7.24
C GLN A 88 -5.19 11.61 8.19
N ARG A 89 -6.04 11.83 9.18
CA ARG A 89 -5.86 12.89 10.20
C ARG A 89 -4.59 12.70 11.01
N ARG A 90 -4.31 11.48 11.46
CA ARG A 90 -3.10 11.17 12.24
C ARG A 90 -1.84 11.41 11.43
N MET A 91 -1.82 10.96 10.17
CA MET A 91 -0.67 11.20 9.29
C MET A 91 -0.45 12.68 9.02
N ALA A 92 -1.51 13.42 8.71
CA ALA A 92 -1.43 14.87 8.50
C ALA A 92 -0.89 15.60 9.75
N ALA A 93 -1.39 15.27 10.94
CA ALA A 93 -0.90 15.84 12.19
C ALA A 93 0.58 15.51 12.46
N ALA A 94 1.00 14.27 12.15
CA ALA A 94 2.39 13.86 12.31
C ALA A 94 3.33 14.61 11.35
N GLN A 95 2.92 14.82 10.10
CA GLN A 95 3.67 15.61 9.12
C GLN A 95 3.75 17.09 9.54
N GLN A 96 2.64 17.70 9.97
CA GLN A 96 2.62 19.08 10.47
C GLN A 96 3.53 19.26 11.69
N ALA A 97 3.61 18.24 12.55
CA ALA A 97 4.51 18.25 13.72
C ALA A 97 5.97 17.86 13.37
N ASN A 98 6.31 17.73 12.09
CA ASN A 98 7.64 17.34 11.59
C ASN A 98 8.20 16.04 12.23
N LYS A 99 7.34 15.08 12.56
CA LYS A 99 7.76 13.83 13.24
C LYS A 99 8.67 12.93 12.40
N PHE A 100 8.66 13.10 11.08
CA PHE A 100 9.46 12.30 10.13
C PHE A 100 10.71 13.01 9.63
N LYS A 101 10.99 14.23 10.10
CA LYS A 101 12.08 15.07 9.60
C LYS A 101 13.45 14.38 9.62
N ASP A 102 13.71 13.61 10.67
CA ASP A 102 15.01 12.96 10.87
C ASP A 102 15.15 11.62 10.12
N GLU A 103 14.06 11.13 9.54
CA GLU A 103 14.00 9.86 8.79
C GLU A 103 14.04 10.09 7.27
N ILE A 104 13.56 11.25 6.81
CA ILE A 104 13.44 11.55 5.38
C ILE A 104 14.76 12.07 4.83
N VAL A 105 15.26 11.39 3.81
CA VAL A 105 16.40 11.85 3.01
C VAL A 105 15.86 12.40 1.69
N PRO A 106 15.89 13.73 1.45
CA PRO A 106 15.36 14.32 0.22
C PRO A 106 16.10 13.81 -1.02
N MET A 107 15.33 13.41 -2.04
CA MET A 107 15.88 12.88 -3.28
C MET A 107 15.53 13.76 -4.48
N LYS A 108 16.54 14.18 -5.24
CA LYS A 108 16.36 14.90 -6.50
C LYS A 108 16.02 13.91 -7.61
N THR A 109 14.96 14.18 -8.35
CA THR A 109 14.50 13.33 -9.45
C THR A 109 13.82 14.19 -10.53
N LYS A 110 13.27 13.51 -11.53
CA LYS A 110 12.46 14.14 -12.57
C LYS A 110 11.02 13.63 -12.46
N MET A 111 10.08 14.56 -12.51
CA MET A 111 8.66 14.26 -12.46
C MET A 111 8.01 14.52 -13.82
N LYS A 112 7.24 13.55 -14.30
CA LYS A 112 6.36 13.73 -15.46
C LYS A 112 5.10 14.47 -15.02
N VAL A 113 4.87 15.62 -15.60
CA VAL A 113 3.66 16.41 -15.39
C VAL A 113 2.81 16.34 -16.64
N VAL A 114 1.51 16.06 -16.48
CA VAL A 114 0.53 16.03 -17.55
C VAL A 114 -0.44 17.18 -17.33
N ASP A 115 -0.49 18.11 -18.25
CA ASP A 115 -1.47 19.20 -18.23
C ASP A 115 -2.89 18.61 -18.40
N LYS A 116 -3.79 18.95 -17.49
CA LYS A 116 -5.13 18.36 -17.45
C LYS A 116 -6.02 18.79 -18.63
N ALA A 117 -5.81 19.99 -19.15
CA ALA A 117 -6.63 20.54 -20.23
C ALA A 117 -6.10 20.14 -21.61
N THR A 118 -4.79 20.29 -21.82
CA THR A 118 -4.14 20.08 -23.13
C THR A 118 -3.63 18.66 -23.33
N LYS A 119 -3.52 17.88 -22.24
CA LYS A 119 -2.85 16.57 -22.18
C LYS A 119 -1.37 16.60 -22.59
N ALA A 120 -0.78 17.78 -22.69
CA ALA A 120 0.65 17.93 -22.95
C ALA A 120 1.47 17.37 -21.78
N GLU A 121 2.50 16.63 -22.13
CA GLU A 121 3.43 16.03 -21.17
C GLU A 121 4.72 16.89 -21.07
N SER A 122 5.18 17.11 -19.88
CA SER A 122 6.46 17.76 -19.61
C SER A 122 7.23 17.03 -18.52
N ILE A 123 8.54 17.16 -18.53
CA ILE A 123 9.41 16.61 -17.48
C ILE A 123 10.02 17.79 -16.73
N VAL A 124 9.84 17.84 -15.43
CA VAL A 124 10.36 18.89 -14.55
C VAL A 124 11.30 18.31 -13.51
N ASP A 125 12.26 19.10 -13.05
CA ASP A 125 13.06 18.74 -11.90
C ASP A 125 12.21 18.78 -10.65
N TYR A 126 12.31 17.75 -9.81
CA TYR A 126 11.51 17.60 -8.61
C TYR A 126 12.36 17.09 -7.44
N VAL A 127 12.00 17.49 -6.24
CA VAL A 127 12.61 16.96 -5.01
C VAL A 127 11.54 16.24 -4.23
N VAL A 128 11.73 14.94 -4.03
CA VAL A 128 10.89 14.16 -3.12
C VAL A 128 11.45 14.37 -1.72
N ASP A 129 10.72 15.07 -0.88
CA ASP A 129 11.13 15.45 0.48
C ASP A 129 10.11 15.09 1.56
N ARG A 130 9.08 14.33 1.20
CA ARG A 130 8.02 13.87 2.10
C ARG A 130 7.26 12.68 1.50
N ASP A 131 6.53 11.98 2.36
CA ASP A 131 5.51 11.02 1.93
C ASP A 131 4.30 11.75 1.35
N GLU A 132 3.86 11.34 0.17
CA GLU A 132 2.78 11.99 -0.59
C GLU A 132 1.48 11.16 -0.63
N CYS A 133 1.44 10.04 0.09
CA CYS A 133 0.32 9.09 0.05
C CYS A 133 -0.94 9.60 0.77
N ASN A 134 -0.78 10.38 1.84
CA ASN A 134 -1.90 10.87 2.62
C ASN A 134 -2.63 12.04 1.93
N ARG A 135 -3.90 12.18 2.27
CA ARG A 135 -4.81 13.25 1.78
C ARG A 135 -5.40 13.99 2.97
N PRO A 136 -4.74 15.06 3.46
CA PRO A 136 -5.16 15.81 4.65
C PRO A 136 -6.57 16.39 4.57
N GLU A 137 -7.04 16.65 3.36
CA GLU A 137 -8.37 17.22 3.07
C GLU A 137 -9.49 16.17 3.02
N THR A 138 -9.20 14.91 3.34
CA THR A 138 -10.22 13.85 3.36
C THR A 138 -11.33 14.16 4.37
N THR A 139 -12.58 13.94 3.96
CA THR A 139 -13.78 14.10 4.80
C THR A 139 -14.65 12.87 4.76
N MET A 140 -15.46 12.63 5.80
CA MET A 140 -16.45 11.53 5.80
C MET A 140 -17.41 11.62 4.62
N GLU A 141 -17.87 12.83 4.32
CA GLU A 141 -18.78 13.06 3.20
C GLU A 141 -18.11 12.72 1.86
N GLY A 142 -16.83 13.04 1.71
CA GLY A 142 -16.03 12.66 0.53
C GLY A 142 -15.88 11.15 0.39
N LEU A 143 -15.58 10.45 1.48
CA LEU A 143 -15.46 8.99 1.51
C LEU A 143 -16.78 8.29 1.18
N ALA A 144 -17.89 8.76 1.78
CA ALA A 144 -19.22 8.17 1.58
C ALA A 144 -19.71 8.24 0.11
N LYS A 145 -19.23 9.22 -0.67
CA LYS A 145 -19.56 9.38 -2.10
C LYS A 145 -18.80 8.42 -3.03
N LEU A 146 -17.77 7.74 -2.53
CA LEU A 146 -16.97 6.86 -3.34
C LEU A 146 -17.69 5.54 -3.59
N GLU A 147 -17.76 5.15 -4.85
CA GLU A 147 -18.31 3.86 -5.26
C GLU A 147 -17.34 2.72 -4.93
N PRO A 148 -17.84 1.57 -4.47
CA PRO A 148 -17.00 0.40 -4.27
C PRO A 148 -16.36 -0.09 -5.57
N VAL A 149 -15.08 -0.46 -5.49
CA VAL A 149 -14.29 -0.88 -6.67
C VAL A 149 -14.87 -2.12 -7.35
N LYS A 150 -15.47 -3.02 -6.59
CA LYS A 150 -16.09 -4.27 -7.08
C LYS A 150 -17.59 -4.15 -7.33
N GLY A 151 -18.14 -2.93 -7.29
CA GLY A 151 -19.54 -2.64 -7.58
C GLY A 151 -20.44 -2.58 -6.35
N ALA A 152 -21.73 -2.37 -6.59
CA ALA A 152 -22.73 -2.17 -5.56
C ALA A 152 -22.79 -3.34 -4.57
N GLY A 153 -22.95 -3.02 -3.28
CA GLY A 153 -23.02 -4.01 -2.20
C GLY A 153 -21.66 -4.50 -1.70
N LYS A 154 -20.55 -3.93 -2.19
CA LYS A 154 -19.20 -4.16 -1.71
C LYS A 154 -18.72 -3.00 -0.81
N TYR A 155 -17.57 -3.16 -0.19
CA TYR A 155 -17.11 -2.28 0.89
C TYR A 155 -15.89 -1.46 0.51
N VAL A 156 -14.96 -2.06 -0.26
CA VAL A 156 -13.66 -1.45 -0.55
C VAL A 156 -13.76 -0.37 -1.61
N THR A 157 -13.27 0.83 -1.29
CA THR A 157 -13.21 1.98 -2.19
C THR A 157 -11.80 2.52 -2.33
N ALA A 158 -11.58 3.46 -3.23
CA ALA A 158 -10.31 4.19 -3.33
C ALA A 158 -9.97 5.01 -2.08
N GLY A 159 -10.96 5.31 -1.22
CA GLY A 159 -10.77 6.12 -0.01
C GLY A 159 -10.44 5.30 1.24
N ASN A 160 -10.85 4.02 1.30
CA ASN A 160 -10.62 3.16 2.45
C ASN A 160 -9.62 2.01 2.18
N ALA A 161 -9.04 1.97 0.99
CA ALA A 161 -7.98 1.03 0.63
C ALA A 161 -6.59 1.63 0.87
N SER A 162 -5.61 0.76 1.12
CA SER A 162 -4.20 1.13 1.11
C SER A 162 -3.75 1.49 -0.30
N GLN A 163 -2.87 2.48 -0.43
CA GLN A 163 -2.30 2.85 -1.72
C GLN A 163 -1.23 1.85 -2.16
N LEU A 164 -1.08 1.70 -3.48
CA LEU A 164 0.02 0.98 -4.11
C LEU A 164 1.15 1.98 -4.33
N SER A 165 2.13 1.98 -3.44
CA SER A 165 3.22 2.96 -3.42
C SER A 165 4.56 2.28 -3.64
N ASP A 166 5.45 2.98 -4.35
CA ASP A 166 6.87 2.63 -4.41
C ASP A 166 7.52 2.98 -3.06
N GLY A 167 8.50 2.21 -2.62
CA GLY A 167 9.13 2.38 -1.31
C GLY A 167 10.53 1.78 -1.21
#